data_3b60381f7ca768c0f14b6e0d0bd211f5
#
_entry.id   3b60381f7ca768c0f14b6e0d0bd211f5
#
_cell.length_a   1.000
_cell.length_b   1.000
_cell.length_c   1.000
_cell.angle_alpha   90.00
_cell.angle_beta   90.00
_cell.angle_gamma   90.00
#
_symmetry.space_group_name_H-M   'P 1'
#
loop_
_entity.id
_entity.type
_entity.pdbx_description
1 polymer ?
#
loop_
_entity_poly.entity_id
_entity_poly.type
_entity_poly.pdbx_seq_one_letter_code
_entity_poly.pdbx_strand_id
1 'polypeptide(L)'
;MKFWDLEITFIEKFTVRIFQEISKLNEKFNSWEIDSTTLTNELFKLLILSVNWETDKEKIINLILDMESIEDYSKLNEEIAKRINDSVSNLKKKN
;
A
#
# COMPACT_ATOMS: atom_id res chain seq x y z
N MET A 1 -6.76 -6.69 9.41
CA MET A 1 -7.90 -6.41 8.50
C MET A 1 -7.96 -7.51 7.45
N LYS A 2 -9.15 -8.03 7.20
CA LYS A 2 -9.29 -9.19 6.33
C LYS A 2 -9.86 -8.83 4.97
N PHE A 3 -9.18 -9.28 3.90
CA PHE A 3 -9.62 -9.13 2.52
C PHE A 3 -9.60 -10.51 1.88
N TRP A 4 -10.75 -10.99 1.42
CA TRP A 4 -10.92 -12.33 0.90
C TRP A 4 -10.45 -13.33 1.97
N ASP A 5 -9.45 -14.13 1.69
CA ASP A 5 -8.90 -15.12 2.62
C ASP A 5 -7.60 -14.66 3.26
N LEU A 6 -7.25 -13.38 3.09
CA LEU A 6 -5.98 -12.83 3.55
C LEU A 6 -6.18 -11.93 4.77
N GLU A 7 -5.45 -12.23 5.83
CA GLU A 7 -5.36 -11.35 7.00
C GLU A 7 -4.18 -10.41 6.77
N ILE A 8 -4.48 -9.12 6.60
CA ILE A 8 -3.49 -8.10 6.24
C ILE A 8 -3.25 -7.16 7.40
N THR A 9 -1.98 -7.01 7.77
CA THR A 9 -1.55 -6.06 8.80
C THR A 9 -0.80 -4.92 8.12
N PHE A 10 -1.28 -3.70 8.34
CA PHE A 10 -0.66 -2.50 7.80
C PHE A 10 0.31 -1.89 8.81
N ILE A 11 1.24 -1.07 8.32
CA ILE A 11 2.10 -0.30 9.20
C ILE A 11 1.25 0.66 10.05
N GLU A 12 1.64 0.88 11.30
CA GLU A 12 0.88 1.74 12.22
C GLU A 12 1.27 3.20 12.11
N LYS A 13 2.53 3.46 11.80
CA LYS A 13 3.07 4.83 11.79
C LYS A 13 3.53 5.24 10.41
N PHE A 14 3.04 6.37 9.95
CA PHE A 14 3.53 7.02 8.73
C PHE A 14 4.59 8.04 9.13
N THR A 15 5.84 7.66 8.94
CA THR A 15 6.95 8.56 9.19
C THR A 15 7.18 9.47 7.99
N VAL A 16 7.98 10.52 8.18
CA VAL A 16 8.39 11.38 7.08
C VAL A 16 9.09 10.56 5.98
N ARG A 17 9.88 9.57 6.38
CA ARG A 17 10.54 8.69 5.41
C ARG A 17 9.55 7.94 4.53
N ILE A 18 8.49 7.38 5.12
CA ILE A 18 7.43 6.70 4.36
C ILE A 18 6.77 7.67 3.39
N PHE A 19 6.45 8.87 3.85
CA PHE A 19 5.86 9.90 3.01
C PHE A 19 6.76 10.28 1.84
N GLN A 20 8.07 10.39 2.07
CA GLN A 20 9.04 10.68 1.02
C GLN A 20 9.09 9.57 -0.02
N GLU A 21 9.03 8.30 0.41
CA GLU A 21 9.00 7.17 -0.51
C GLU A 21 7.73 7.16 -1.37
N ILE A 22 6.59 7.49 -0.78
CA ILE A 22 5.34 7.62 -1.53
C ILE A 22 5.45 8.73 -2.57
N SER A 23 6.02 9.87 -2.20
CA SER A 23 6.22 11.00 -3.12
C SER A 23 7.11 10.62 -4.30
N LYS A 24 8.19 9.90 -4.04
CA LYS A 24 9.09 9.43 -5.10
C LYS A 24 8.37 8.50 -6.07
N LEU A 25 7.53 7.60 -5.56
CA LEU A 25 6.75 6.69 -6.40
C LEU A 25 5.77 7.47 -7.27
N ASN A 26 5.11 8.48 -6.70
CA ASN A 26 4.20 9.32 -7.47
C ASN A 26 4.92 10.11 -8.56
N GLU A 27 6.12 10.62 -8.29
CA GLU A 27 6.93 11.31 -9.30
C GLU A 27 7.30 10.37 -10.45
N LYS A 28 7.70 9.15 -10.14
CA LYS A 28 8.03 8.15 -11.16
C LYS A 28 6.81 7.80 -12.01
N PHE A 29 5.65 7.69 -11.38
CA PHE A 29 4.41 7.41 -12.09
C PHE A 29 4.05 8.59 -13.02
N ASN A 30 4.15 9.81 -12.52
CA ASN A 30 3.82 11.01 -13.30
C ASN A 30 4.79 11.25 -14.46
N SER A 31 6.03 10.79 -14.34
CA SER A 31 7.05 10.92 -15.39
C SER A 31 7.11 9.69 -16.31
N TRP A 32 6.14 8.78 -16.20
CA TRP A 32 6.00 7.57 -17.02
C TRP A 32 7.13 6.55 -16.83
N GLU A 33 7.89 6.66 -15.76
CA GLU A 33 8.96 5.68 -15.43
C GLU A 33 8.39 4.36 -14.95
N ILE A 34 7.22 4.39 -14.30
CA ILE A 34 6.51 3.19 -13.84
C ILE A 34 5.04 3.27 -14.24
N ASP A 35 4.40 2.12 -14.41
CA ASP A 35 2.97 2.05 -14.72
C ASP A 35 2.15 1.97 -13.42
N SER A 36 0.83 1.99 -13.55
CA SER A 36 -0.07 1.96 -12.39
C SER A 36 0.04 0.66 -11.60
N THR A 37 0.28 -0.46 -12.28
CA THR A 37 0.45 -1.75 -11.62
C THR A 37 1.70 -1.76 -10.74
N THR A 38 2.81 -1.25 -11.26
CA THR A 38 4.06 -1.13 -10.50
C THR A 38 3.88 -0.19 -9.31
N LEU A 39 3.24 0.95 -9.52
CA LEU A 39 2.95 1.90 -8.44
C LEU A 39 2.16 1.21 -7.31
N THR A 40 1.09 0.52 -7.68
CA THR A 40 0.23 -0.17 -6.70
C THR A 40 1.03 -1.22 -5.91
N ASN A 41 1.82 -2.05 -6.60
CA ASN A 41 2.61 -3.08 -5.94
C ASN A 41 3.66 -2.48 -5.00
N GLU A 42 4.31 -1.41 -5.40
CA GLU A 42 5.30 -0.74 -4.54
C GLU A 42 4.64 -0.10 -3.31
N LEU A 43 3.44 0.45 -3.46
CA LEU A 43 2.67 0.96 -2.31
C LEU A 43 2.30 -0.16 -1.35
N PHE A 44 1.89 -1.33 -1.86
CA PHE A 44 1.62 -2.49 -1.01
C PHE A 44 2.86 -2.89 -0.22
N LYS A 45 4.02 -2.98 -0.88
CA LYS A 45 5.28 -3.33 -0.22
C LYS A 45 5.63 -2.34 0.90
N LEU A 46 5.32 -1.08 0.69
CA LEU A 46 5.66 -0.01 1.62
C LEU A 46 4.73 0.02 2.83
N LEU A 47 3.43 -0.21 2.62
CA LEU A 47 2.40 0.01 3.63
C LEU A 47 1.90 -1.26 4.31
N ILE A 48 2.10 -2.43 3.71
CA ILE A 48 1.67 -3.69 4.30
C ILE A 48 2.83 -4.32 5.07
N LEU A 49 2.60 -4.57 6.35
CA LEU A 49 3.60 -5.18 7.23
C LEU A 49 3.64 -6.69 7.06
N SER A 50 2.48 -7.34 7.03
CA SER A 50 2.39 -8.79 6.86
C SER A 50 1.06 -9.19 6.23
N VAL A 51 1.05 -10.36 5.59
CA VAL A 51 -0.15 -11.02 5.07
C VAL A 51 -0.09 -12.47 5.51
N ASN A 52 -1.09 -12.92 6.27
CA ASN A 52 -1.15 -14.29 6.80
C ASN A 52 0.17 -14.69 7.49
N TRP A 53 0.73 -13.76 8.30
CA TRP A 53 1.99 -13.93 9.03
C TRP A 53 3.25 -13.89 8.14
N GLU A 54 3.10 -13.79 6.81
CA GLU A 54 4.23 -13.64 5.89
C GLU A 54 4.72 -12.20 5.91
N THR A 55 6.02 -11.99 6.09
CA THR A 55 6.63 -10.65 6.14
C THR A 55 7.55 -10.36 4.95
N ASP A 56 7.87 -11.35 4.13
CA ASP A 56 8.66 -11.16 2.92
C ASP A 56 7.85 -10.40 1.87
N LYS A 57 8.35 -9.27 1.42
CA LYS A 57 7.59 -8.35 0.55
C LYS A 57 7.21 -8.99 -0.79
N GLU A 58 8.08 -9.75 -1.40
CA GLU A 58 7.77 -10.41 -2.67
C GLU A 58 6.70 -11.48 -2.49
N LYS A 59 6.77 -12.24 -1.40
CA LYS A 59 5.75 -13.25 -1.09
C LYS A 59 4.41 -12.61 -0.78
N ILE A 60 4.41 -11.47 -0.09
CA ILE A 60 3.20 -10.69 0.21
C ILE A 60 2.51 -10.30 -1.11
N ILE A 61 3.26 -9.76 -2.06
CA ILE A 61 2.71 -9.37 -3.35
C ILE A 61 2.11 -10.57 -4.07
N ASN A 62 2.79 -11.71 -4.08
CA ASN A 62 2.28 -12.91 -4.71
C ASN A 62 0.97 -13.38 -4.07
N LEU A 63 0.87 -13.33 -2.73
CA LEU A 63 -0.36 -13.70 -2.03
C LEU A 63 -1.52 -12.79 -2.44
N ILE A 64 -1.26 -11.49 -2.55
CA ILE A 64 -2.28 -10.53 -2.96
C ILE A 64 -2.71 -10.75 -4.41
N LEU A 65 -1.74 -10.96 -5.31
CA LEU A 65 -2.05 -11.16 -6.73
C LEU A 65 -2.75 -12.49 -7.01
N ASP A 66 -2.58 -13.47 -6.13
CA ASP A 66 -3.27 -14.77 -6.26
C ASP A 66 -4.69 -14.74 -5.69
N MET A 67 -5.12 -13.59 -5.17
CA MET A 67 -6.48 -13.41 -4.66
C MET A 67 -7.51 -13.64 -5.79
N GLU A 68 -8.52 -14.44 -5.52
CA GLU A 68 -9.53 -14.77 -6.52
C GLU A 68 -10.76 -13.84 -6.48
N SER A 69 -10.65 -12.73 -5.77
CA SER A 69 -11.72 -11.75 -5.64
C SER A 69 -11.24 -10.37 -6.07
N ILE A 70 -11.66 -9.96 -7.26
CA ILE A 70 -11.36 -8.62 -7.77
C ILE A 70 -12.00 -7.55 -6.89
N GLU A 71 -13.18 -7.83 -6.33
CA GLU A 71 -13.87 -6.92 -5.43
C GLU A 71 -13.04 -6.66 -4.17
N ASP A 72 -12.50 -7.71 -3.56
CA ASP A 72 -11.65 -7.56 -2.37
C ASP A 72 -10.33 -6.89 -2.70
N TYR A 73 -9.78 -7.15 -3.87
CA TYR A 73 -8.58 -6.46 -4.34
C TYR A 73 -8.83 -4.95 -4.47
N SER A 74 -9.99 -4.58 -5.02
CA SER A 74 -10.39 -3.17 -5.14
C SER A 74 -10.55 -2.51 -3.76
N LYS A 75 -11.14 -3.23 -2.81
CA LYS A 75 -11.29 -2.74 -1.43
C LYS A 75 -9.94 -2.54 -0.77
N LEU A 76 -8.98 -3.43 -1.03
CA LEU A 76 -7.62 -3.27 -0.52
C LEU A 76 -6.97 -2.00 -1.07
N ASN A 77 -7.12 -1.74 -2.36
CA ASN A 77 -6.62 -0.52 -2.99
C ASN A 77 -7.25 0.73 -2.37
N GLU A 78 -8.56 0.69 -2.11
CA GLU A 78 -9.26 1.80 -1.45
C GLU A 78 -8.73 2.04 -0.03
N GLU A 79 -8.46 0.98 0.71
CA GLU A 79 -7.92 1.08 2.06
C GLU A 79 -6.52 1.71 2.05
N ILE A 80 -5.68 1.32 1.11
CA ILE A 80 -4.34 1.90 0.93
C ILE A 80 -4.45 3.42 0.67
N ALA A 81 -5.30 3.81 -0.28
CA ALA A 81 -5.52 5.22 -0.61
C ALA A 81 -6.03 6.01 0.60
N LYS A 82 -6.97 5.43 1.34
CA LYS A 82 -7.53 6.07 2.54
C LYS A 82 -6.45 6.30 3.60
N ARG A 83 -5.60 5.31 3.84
CA ARG A 83 -4.53 5.43 4.84
C ARG A 83 -3.52 6.50 4.45
N ILE A 84 -3.17 6.59 3.18
CA ILE A 84 -2.28 7.64 2.68
C ILE A 84 -2.91 9.01 2.89
N ASN A 85 -4.17 9.18 2.49
CA ASN A 85 -4.88 10.46 2.61
C ASN A 85 -5.03 10.90 4.07
N ASP A 86 -5.39 9.98 4.95
CA ASP A 86 -5.55 10.28 6.37
C ASP A 86 -4.22 10.71 6.99
N SER A 87 -3.13 10.05 6.60
CA SER A 87 -1.79 10.36 7.13
C SER A 87 -1.30 11.71 6.64
N VAL A 88 -1.54 12.05 5.38
CA VAL A 88 -1.19 13.38 4.84
C VAL A 88 -1.98 14.46 5.56
N SER A 89 -3.28 14.24 5.78
CA SER A 89 -4.12 15.20 6.50
C SER A 89 -3.63 15.43 7.94
N ASN A 90 -3.22 14.36 8.62
CA ASN A 90 -2.69 14.45 9.98
C ASN A 90 -1.37 15.22 10.02
N LEU A 91 -0.49 15.02 9.05
CA LEU A 91 0.76 15.76 8.96
C LEU A 91 0.52 17.25 8.73
N LYS A 92 -0.45 17.59 7.92
CA LYS A 92 -0.82 18.99 7.65
C LYS A 92 -1.44 19.66 8.87
N LYS A 93 -2.19 18.93 9.69
CA LYS A 93 -2.86 19.47 10.88
C LYS A 93 -1.89 19.83 11.99
N LYS A 94 -0.69 19.32 11.98
CA LYS A 94 0.34 19.60 12.99
C LYS A 94 1.11 20.89 12.71
N ASN A 95 0.87 21.50 11.61
CA ASN A 95 1.46 22.78 11.23
C ASN A 95 0.45 23.92 11.44
#